data_a3bf761079d5297079d8c72b01163fe6
#
_entry.id   a3bf761079d5297079d8c72b01163fe6
#
_cell.length_a   1.000
_cell.length_b   1.000
_cell.length_c   1.000
_cell.angle_alpha   90.00
_cell.angle_beta   90.00
_cell.angle_gamma   90.00
#
_symmetry.space_group_name_H-M   'P 1'
#
loop_
_entity.id
_entity.type
_entity.pdbx_description
1 polymer ?
#
loop_
_entity_poly.entity_id
_entity_poly.type
_entity_poly.pdbx_seq_one_letter_code
_entity_poly.pdbx_strand_id
1 'polypeptide(L)'
;GAQLSWLVPMPFFTELALGVFNNRNTSFVAGSAHAHEDGAEQHGYSPLHGGEPVERKLRGPGDLVFVPRLCASFDLSDTQTLLGGISAAFGPNDSGPHADTQIYGLDLYWKWRPERAEAGFPFVSFQTEGLYRRYEAAQRIGDTTELSAETLHDWGVYGQLLWGFKRRWVAGLRAEFASGDDAGFDSPVRADRFRLSPNLTFYPTEYSKLRLQYNYDNRHGAGTDHSLWAQLEFMLGAHAAHKF
;
A
#
# COMPACT_ATOMS: atom_id res chain seq x y z
N GLY A 1 -2.16 -19.30 -1.79
CA GLY A 1 -3.35 -18.62 -2.27
C GLY A 1 -3.60 -18.87 -3.74
N ALA A 2 -4.78 -18.48 -4.20
CA ALA A 2 -5.18 -18.52 -5.60
C ALA A 2 -5.82 -17.18 -5.96
N GLN A 3 -5.71 -16.79 -7.23
CA GLN A 3 -6.37 -15.61 -7.78
C GLN A 3 -7.03 -15.97 -9.10
N LEU A 4 -8.23 -15.49 -9.28
CA LEU A 4 -8.98 -15.56 -10.53
C LEU A 4 -9.20 -14.13 -11.02
N SER A 5 -9.00 -13.89 -12.31
CA SER A 5 -9.40 -12.64 -12.95
C SER A 5 -10.25 -12.91 -14.19
N TRP A 6 -11.16 -11.99 -14.46
CA TRP A 6 -12.07 -12.02 -15.59
C TRP A 6 -12.12 -10.66 -16.26
N LEU A 7 -11.78 -10.64 -17.56
CA LEU A 7 -11.98 -9.48 -18.41
C LEU A 7 -13.46 -9.43 -18.82
N VAL A 8 -14.16 -8.44 -18.29
CA VAL A 8 -15.59 -8.25 -18.55
C VAL A 8 -15.74 -7.74 -19.99
N PRO A 9 -16.64 -8.32 -20.81
CA PRO A 9 -16.84 -7.91 -22.21
C PRO A 9 -17.60 -6.57 -22.29
N MET A 10 -16.89 -5.48 -22.01
CA MET A 10 -17.36 -4.09 -22.05
C MET A 10 -16.66 -3.35 -23.19
N PRO A 11 -17.20 -2.22 -23.70
CA PRO A 11 -16.54 -1.42 -24.73
C PRO A 11 -15.26 -0.71 -24.24
N PHE A 12 -14.96 -0.76 -22.97
CA PHE A 12 -13.75 -0.26 -22.33
C PHE A 12 -13.14 -1.35 -21.44
N PHE A 13 -11.85 -1.26 -21.17
CA PHE A 13 -11.18 -2.24 -20.33
C PHE A 13 -11.85 -2.29 -18.95
N THR A 14 -12.27 -3.48 -18.54
CA THR A 14 -12.83 -3.74 -17.20
C THR A 14 -12.38 -5.12 -16.75
N GLU A 15 -11.78 -5.20 -15.58
CA GLU A 15 -11.32 -6.44 -14.97
C GLU A 15 -11.93 -6.61 -13.58
N LEU A 16 -12.50 -7.79 -13.35
CA LEU A 16 -12.86 -8.30 -12.02
C LEU A 16 -11.80 -9.30 -11.59
N ALA A 17 -11.27 -9.15 -10.38
CA ALA A 17 -10.36 -10.11 -9.80
C ALA A 17 -10.85 -10.53 -8.40
N LEU A 18 -10.60 -11.78 -8.06
CA LEU A 18 -10.83 -12.33 -6.72
C LEU A 18 -9.60 -13.12 -6.29
N GLY A 19 -8.93 -12.65 -5.26
CA GLY A 19 -7.88 -13.39 -4.57
C GLY A 19 -8.44 -14.13 -3.36
N VAL A 20 -7.92 -15.32 -3.11
CA VAL A 20 -8.21 -16.10 -1.90
C VAL A 20 -6.89 -16.59 -1.33
N PHE A 21 -6.58 -16.21 -0.10
CA PHE A 21 -5.29 -16.45 0.53
C PHE A 21 -5.45 -17.05 1.93
N ASN A 22 -4.40 -17.74 2.40
CA ASN A 22 -4.31 -18.12 3.80
C ASN A 22 -3.87 -16.92 4.64
N ASN A 23 -4.37 -16.83 5.87
CA ASN A 23 -4.07 -15.75 6.80
C ASN A 23 -2.72 -15.96 7.56
N ARG A 24 -1.67 -16.39 6.87
CA ARG A 24 -0.34 -16.54 7.47
C ARG A 24 0.60 -15.36 7.19
N ASN A 25 0.09 -14.31 6.59
CA ASN A 25 0.89 -13.16 6.21
C ASN A 25 0.67 -11.98 7.18
N THR A 26 1.75 -11.29 7.50
CA THR A 26 1.82 -10.16 8.44
C THR A 26 0.95 -8.95 8.06
N SER A 27 0.41 -8.89 6.85
CA SER A 27 -0.44 -7.77 6.39
C SER A 27 -1.77 -7.64 7.11
N PHE A 28 -2.28 -8.73 7.70
CA PHE A 28 -3.51 -8.78 8.50
C PHE A 28 -3.23 -8.86 10.00
N VAL A 29 -1.96 -8.91 10.38
CA VAL A 29 -1.51 -9.12 11.74
C VAL A 29 -1.20 -7.77 12.38
N ALA A 30 -1.59 -7.60 13.61
CA ALA A 30 -1.29 -6.41 14.41
C ALA A 30 0.16 -6.39 14.92
N GLY A 31 1.11 -6.54 14.03
CA GLY A 31 2.53 -6.52 14.36
C GLY A 31 3.08 -7.89 14.74
N SER A 32 3.77 -8.55 13.80
CA SER A 32 4.61 -9.69 14.14
C SER A 32 5.93 -9.18 14.74
N ALA A 33 6.24 -9.60 15.93
CA ALA A 33 7.61 -9.61 16.38
C ALA A 33 8.37 -10.60 15.49
N HIS A 34 9.17 -10.14 14.56
CA HIS A 34 10.21 -10.97 13.98
C HIS A 34 11.24 -11.21 15.09
N ALA A 35 11.16 -12.36 15.73
CA ALA A 35 12.25 -12.87 16.52
C ALA A 35 13.40 -13.16 15.54
N HIS A 36 14.36 -12.26 15.42
CA HIS A 36 15.67 -12.59 14.90
C HIS A 36 16.36 -13.45 15.94
N GLU A 37 16.77 -14.65 15.57
CA GLU A 37 17.48 -15.62 16.41
C GLU A 37 18.88 -15.13 16.87
N ASP A 38 19.30 -13.96 16.50
CA ASP A 38 20.62 -13.39 16.85
C ASP A 38 20.43 -12.29 17.92
N GLY A 39 20.38 -12.66 19.16
CA GLY A 39 20.70 -11.94 20.42
C GLY A 39 20.82 -10.40 20.49
N ALA A 40 20.35 -9.66 19.49
CA ALA A 40 20.30 -8.20 19.45
C ALA A 40 18.95 -7.72 20.00
N GLU A 41 19.00 -6.71 20.83
CA GLU A 41 17.88 -6.08 21.54
C GLU A 41 16.62 -5.99 20.66
N GLN A 42 15.54 -6.62 21.14
CA GLN A 42 14.21 -6.55 20.57
C GLN A 42 13.73 -5.10 20.55
N HIS A 43 13.95 -4.39 19.44
CA HIS A 43 13.09 -3.26 19.12
C HIS A 43 11.75 -3.86 18.65
N GLY A 44 10.99 -4.38 19.63
CA GLY A 44 9.70 -4.97 19.43
C GLY A 44 8.75 -3.94 18.82
N TYR A 45 8.23 -4.22 17.64
CA TYR A 45 6.99 -3.60 17.21
C TYR A 45 5.96 -3.90 18.29
N SER A 46 5.52 -2.86 18.99
CA SER A 46 4.39 -2.99 19.90
C SER A 46 3.18 -3.44 19.07
N PRO A 47 2.51 -4.55 19.41
CA PRO A 47 1.31 -4.95 18.70
C PRO A 47 0.28 -3.82 18.74
N LEU A 48 -0.52 -3.67 17.69
CA LEU A 48 -1.55 -2.62 17.62
C LEU A 48 -2.53 -2.65 18.81
N HIS A 49 -2.60 -3.74 19.51
CA HIS A 49 -3.47 -3.95 20.67
C HIS A 49 -2.80 -4.85 21.71
N GLY A 50 -1.69 -4.51 22.25
CA GLY A 50 -0.92 -5.19 23.30
C GLY A 50 -1.27 -6.65 23.58
N GLY A 51 -0.29 -7.57 23.58
CA GLY A 51 -0.47 -8.98 23.91
C GLY A 51 0.03 -9.93 22.81
N GLU A 52 0.10 -11.21 23.13
CA GLU A 52 0.55 -12.27 22.22
C GLU A 52 -0.47 -12.53 21.11
N PRO A 53 -0.04 -12.60 19.83
CA PRO A 53 -0.91 -12.99 18.74
C PRO A 53 -1.45 -14.41 18.92
N VAL A 54 -2.70 -14.63 18.55
CA VAL A 54 -3.32 -15.96 18.57
C VAL A 54 -2.92 -16.71 17.30
N GLU A 55 -2.28 -17.89 17.45
CA GLU A 55 -1.99 -18.75 16.31
C GLU A 55 -3.30 -19.25 15.67
N ARG A 56 -3.60 -18.77 14.46
CA ARG A 56 -4.73 -19.27 13.69
C ARG A 56 -4.34 -20.40 12.77
N LYS A 57 -5.04 -21.53 12.89
CA LYS A 57 -4.92 -22.67 11.97
C LYS A 57 -6.05 -22.61 10.96
N LEU A 58 -5.71 -22.84 9.69
CA LEU A 58 -6.69 -22.98 8.62
C LEU A 58 -7.57 -24.22 8.88
N ARG A 59 -8.83 -24.02 9.22
CA ARG A 59 -9.81 -25.07 9.50
C ARG A 59 -10.95 -25.10 8.48
N GLY A 60 -11.22 -23.95 7.84
CA GLY A 60 -12.30 -23.81 6.90
C GLY A 60 -12.24 -22.53 6.09
N PRO A 61 -13.25 -22.26 5.24
CA PRO A 61 -13.30 -21.04 4.42
C PRO A 61 -13.31 -19.73 5.22
N GLY A 62 -13.81 -19.75 6.46
CA GLY A 62 -13.81 -18.59 7.35
C GLY A 62 -12.41 -18.17 7.85
N ASP A 63 -11.39 -19.01 7.65
CA ASP A 63 -10.01 -18.68 8.01
C ASP A 63 -9.21 -18.14 6.80
N LEU A 64 -9.87 -17.93 5.67
CA LEU A 64 -9.27 -17.42 4.45
C LEU A 64 -9.42 -15.90 4.36
N VAL A 65 -8.49 -15.25 3.66
CA VAL A 65 -8.55 -13.86 3.29
C VAL A 65 -9.07 -13.76 1.85
N PHE A 66 -10.13 -12.99 1.65
CA PHE A 66 -10.73 -12.72 0.35
C PHE A 66 -10.37 -11.32 -0.10
N VAL A 67 -9.90 -11.20 -1.35
CA VAL A 67 -9.43 -9.93 -1.92
C VAL A 67 -10.12 -9.69 -3.27
N PRO A 68 -11.36 -9.16 -3.29
CA PRO A 68 -12.02 -8.71 -4.51
C PRO A 68 -11.43 -7.39 -4.99
N ARG A 69 -11.36 -7.22 -6.33
CA ARG A 69 -10.97 -5.99 -7.01
C ARG A 69 -11.75 -5.82 -8.30
N LEU A 70 -12.20 -4.60 -8.55
CA LEU A 70 -12.73 -4.14 -9.83
C LEU A 70 -11.86 -2.98 -10.30
N CYS A 71 -11.39 -3.03 -11.55
CA CYS A 71 -10.76 -1.88 -12.18
C CYS A 71 -11.29 -1.67 -13.60
N ALA A 72 -11.30 -0.40 -14.03
CA ALA A 72 -11.71 -0.02 -15.35
C ALA A 72 -10.82 1.10 -15.90
N SER A 73 -10.58 1.10 -17.22
CA SER A 73 -9.79 2.10 -17.93
C SER A 73 -10.63 2.77 -19.00
N PHE A 74 -10.50 4.08 -19.10
CA PHE A 74 -11.22 4.93 -20.02
C PHE A 74 -10.23 5.84 -20.77
N ASP A 75 -10.33 5.90 -22.08
CA ASP A 75 -9.68 6.94 -22.86
C ASP A 75 -10.58 8.19 -22.85
N LEU A 76 -10.14 9.21 -22.11
CA LEU A 76 -10.84 10.50 -22.03
C LEU A 76 -10.67 11.32 -23.32
N SER A 77 -9.56 11.09 -24.02
CA SER A 77 -9.23 11.62 -25.35
C SER A 77 -8.06 10.84 -25.94
N ASP A 78 -7.67 11.14 -27.18
CA ASP A 78 -6.51 10.52 -27.86
C ASP A 78 -5.18 10.74 -27.10
N THR A 79 -5.17 11.68 -26.17
CA THR A 79 -3.98 12.06 -25.37
C THR A 79 -4.10 11.75 -23.89
N GLN A 80 -5.26 11.28 -23.42
CA GLN A 80 -5.52 11.11 -21.99
C GLN A 80 -6.19 9.77 -21.68
N THR A 81 -5.63 9.04 -20.74
CA THR A 81 -6.19 7.80 -20.23
C THR A 81 -6.41 7.92 -18.72
N LEU A 82 -7.52 7.41 -18.24
CA LEU A 82 -7.89 7.30 -16.85
C LEU A 82 -8.11 5.82 -16.50
N LEU A 83 -7.43 5.35 -15.46
CA LEU A 83 -7.68 4.04 -14.84
C LEU A 83 -8.19 4.28 -13.42
N GLY A 84 -9.27 3.63 -13.04
CA GLY A 84 -9.77 3.65 -11.66
C GLY A 84 -10.02 2.24 -11.14
N GLY A 85 -9.85 2.04 -9.85
CA GLY A 85 -10.06 0.76 -9.20
C GLY A 85 -10.68 0.89 -7.82
N ILE A 86 -11.49 -0.09 -7.45
CA ILE A 86 -11.95 -0.31 -6.08
C ILE A 86 -11.53 -1.71 -5.66
N SER A 87 -11.10 -1.84 -4.43
CA SER A 87 -10.65 -3.11 -3.87
C SER A 87 -11.10 -3.26 -2.42
N ALA A 88 -11.17 -4.51 -1.97
CA ALA A 88 -11.35 -4.78 -0.56
C ALA A 88 -10.54 -6.02 -0.17
N ALA A 89 -10.29 -6.18 1.13
CA ALA A 89 -9.73 -7.39 1.69
C ALA A 89 -10.46 -7.71 3.00
N PHE A 90 -10.92 -8.93 3.13
CA PHE A 90 -11.69 -9.40 4.29
C PHE A 90 -11.07 -10.68 4.80
N GLY A 91 -10.86 -10.77 6.09
CA GLY A 91 -10.39 -12.01 6.70
C GLY A 91 -10.13 -11.88 8.18
N PRO A 92 -9.95 -13.03 8.83
CA PRO A 92 -9.67 -13.06 10.25
C PRO A 92 -8.31 -12.46 10.55
N ASN A 93 -8.18 -11.81 11.70
CA ASN A 93 -6.90 -11.36 12.22
C ASN A 93 -6.44 -12.21 13.41
N ASP A 94 -5.26 -11.96 13.92
CA ASP A 94 -4.63 -12.72 15.00
C ASP A 94 -4.92 -12.17 16.41
N SER A 95 -5.72 -11.11 16.52
CA SER A 95 -6.02 -10.54 17.83
C SER A 95 -6.92 -11.43 18.70
N GLY A 96 -7.71 -12.32 18.06
CA GLY A 96 -8.59 -13.26 18.78
C GLY A 96 -9.32 -14.23 17.85
N PRO A 97 -10.01 -15.24 18.41
CA PRO A 97 -10.62 -16.32 17.63
C PRO A 97 -11.76 -15.89 16.71
N HIS A 98 -12.37 -14.73 16.96
CA HIS A 98 -13.51 -14.19 16.20
C HIS A 98 -13.27 -12.77 15.70
N ALA A 99 -12.03 -12.32 15.72
CA ALA A 99 -11.66 -10.98 15.30
C ALA A 99 -11.30 -10.95 13.81
N ASP A 100 -11.87 -9.97 13.09
CA ASP A 100 -11.70 -9.83 11.65
C ASP A 100 -11.05 -8.48 11.31
N THR A 101 -10.42 -8.44 10.13
CA THR A 101 -9.92 -7.21 9.52
C THR A 101 -10.61 -7.01 8.18
N GLN A 102 -11.04 -5.77 7.94
CA GLN A 102 -11.62 -5.31 6.69
C GLN A 102 -10.78 -4.14 6.18
N ILE A 103 -10.33 -4.22 4.94
CA ILE A 103 -9.60 -3.13 4.28
C ILE A 103 -10.35 -2.78 3.00
N TYR A 104 -10.54 -1.50 2.76
CA TYR A 104 -11.17 -0.96 1.54
C TYR A 104 -10.18 -0.04 0.85
N GLY A 105 -10.08 -0.16 -0.47
CA GLY A 105 -9.17 0.62 -1.29
C GLY A 105 -9.87 1.28 -2.47
N LEU A 106 -9.46 2.49 -2.75
CA LEU A 106 -9.83 3.25 -3.95
C LEU A 106 -8.55 3.75 -4.60
N ASP A 107 -8.36 3.50 -5.88
CA ASP A 107 -7.20 3.97 -6.64
C ASP A 107 -7.60 4.63 -7.96
N LEU A 108 -6.79 5.60 -8.37
CA LEU A 108 -6.94 6.30 -9.62
C LEU A 108 -5.57 6.59 -10.22
N TYR A 109 -5.43 6.34 -11.51
CA TYR A 109 -4.27 6.69 -12.32
C TYR A 109 -4.72 7.44 -13.55
N TRP A 110 -4.27 8.68 -13.70
CA TRP A 110 -4.48 9.49 -14.89
C TRP A 110 -3.15 9.75 -15.59
N LYS A 111 -3.14 9.70 -16.92
CA LYS A 111 -1.97 9.97 -17.75
C LYS A 111 -2.35 10.86 -18.93
N TRP A 112 -1.54 11.87 -19.14
CA TRP A 112 -1.56 12.70 -20.32
C TRP A 112 -0.26 12.58 -21.10
N ARG A 113 -0.36 12.50 -22.42
CA ARG A 113 0.76 12.50 -23.36
C ARG A 113 0.32 13.15 -24.66
N PRO A 114 1.06 14.14 -25.23
CA PRO A 114 0.70 14.74 -26.52
C PRO A 114 0.80 13.70 -27.64
N GLU A 115 0.04 13.89 -28.72
CA GLU A 115 0.02 13.00 -29.90
C GLU A 115 1.42 12.80 -30.51
N ARG A 116 2.23 13.85 -30.51
CA ARG A 116 3.61 13.83 -31.04
C ARG A 116 4.63 13.76 -29.90
N ALA A 117 4.57 12.71 -29.09
CA ALA A 117 5.56 12.46 -28.06
C ALA A 117 6.80 11.75 -28.66
N GLU A 118 7.99 12.30 -28.45
CA GLU A 118 9.25 11.70 -28.85
C GLU A 118 9.74 10.72 -27.77
N ALA A 119 9.83 9.43 -28.11
CA ALA A 119 10.21 8.37 -27.16
C ALA A 119 9.39 8.41 -25.85
N GLY A 120 8.10 8.75 -25.93
CA GLY A 120 7.20 8.82 -24.79
C GLY A 120 7.23 10.13 -23.98
N PHE A 121 7.98 11.13 -24.41
CA PHE A 121 8.09 12.44 -23.74
C PHE A 121 7.59 13.60 -24.63
N PRO A 122 7.04 14.70 -24.04
CA PRO A 122 6.75 14.87 -22.63
C PRO A 122 5.51 14.06 -22.19
N PHE A 123 5.35 13.86 -20.88
CA PHE A 123 4.11 13.32 -20.32
C PHE A 123 3.86 13.87 -18.91
N VAL A 124 2.62 13.83 -18.48
CA VAL A 124 2.23 14.04 -17.08
C VAL A 124 1.42 12.82 -16.64
N SER A 125 1.68 12.30 -15.45
CA SER A 125 0.81 11.31 -14.83
C SER A 125 0.55 11.65 -13.39
N PHE A 126 -0.68 11.38 -12.96
CA PHE A 126 -1.12 11.50 -11.58
C PHE A 126 -1.64 10.15 -11.12
N GLN A 127 -1.20 9.73 -9.95
CA GLN A 127 -1.66 8.52 -9.29
C GLN A 127 -2.07 8.85 -7.86
N THR A 128 -3.17 8.30 -7.41
CA THR A 128 -3.60 8.40 -6.02
C THR A 128 -4.23 7.09 -5.59
N GLU A 129 -4.06 6.77 -4.32
CA GLU A 129 -4.70 5.63 -3.67
C GLU A 129 -5.07 6.02 -2.25
N GLY A 130 -6.27 5.65 -1.84
CA GLY A 130 -6.76 5.76 -0.48
C GLY A 130 -7.10 4.38 0.06
N LEU A 131 -6.71 4.11 1.30
CA LEU A 131 -7.01 2.89 2.03
C LEU A 131 -7.71 3.23 3.33
N TYR A 132 -8.72 2.46 3.68
CA TYR A 132 -9.39 2.49 4.96
C TYR A 132 -9.41 1.09 5.55
N ARG A 133 -9.02 0.96 6.82
CA ARG A 133 -9.01 -0.30 7.56
C ARG A 133 -9.92 -0.22 8.77
N ARG A 134 -10.75 -1.24 8.94
CA ARG A 134 -11.47 -1.57 10.16
C ARG A 134 -10.85 -2.84 10.74
N TYR A 135 -10.29 -2.72 11.94
CA TYR A 135 -9.60 -3.80 12.63
C TYR A 135 -10.30 -4.11 13.96
N GLU A 136 -10.85 -5.31 14.08
CA GLU A 136 -11.43 -5.78 15.33
C GLU A 136 -10.33 -6.31 16.23
N ALA A 137 -10.04 -5.57 17.31
CA ALA A 137 -9.11 -5.98 18.35
C ALA A 137 -9.87 -6.73 19.44
N ALA A 138 -9.58 -8.01 19.64
CA ALA A 138 -10.19 -8.78 20.71
C ALA A 138 -9.62 -8.39 22.08
N GLN A 139 -10.39 -8.64 23.14
CA GLN A 139 -9.91 -8.48 24.51
C GLN A 139 -8.62 -9.27 24.74
N ARG A 140 -7.66 -8.66 25.42
CA ARG A 140 -6.41 -9.31 25.84
C ARG A 140 -6.18 -9.11 27.31
N ILE A 141 -5.89 -10.19 27.99
CA ILE A 141 -5.53 -10.21 29.39
C ILE A 141 -4.07 -10.64 29.45
N GLY A 142 -3.19 -9.70 29.77
CA GLY A 142 -1.77 -9.94 30.03
C GLY A 142 -1.46 -9.85 31.51
N ASP A 143 -0.26 -10.22 31.91
CA ASP A 143 0.15 -10.23 33.35
C ASP A 143 0.10 -8.84 33.99
N THR A 144 0.21 -7.78 33.19
CA THR A 144 0.29 -6.38 33.71
C THR A 144 -0.72 -5.44 33.03
N THR A 145 -1.42 -5.85 31.98
CA THR A 145 -2.29 -4.95 31.23
C THR A 145 -3.53 -5.71 30.74
N GLU A 146 -4.70 -5.22 31.09
CA GLU A 146 -5.97 -5.68 30.56
C GLU A 146 -6.44 -4.69 29.49
N LEU A 147 -6.65 -5.17 28.26
CA LEU A 147 -7.18 -4.39 27.15
C LEU A 147 -8.57 -4.91 26.77
N SER A 148 -9.54 -4.04 26.80
CA SER A 148 -10.89 -4.34 26.35
C SER A 148 -10.92 -4.58 24.85
N ALA A 149 -11.89 -5.38 24.37
CA ALA A 149 -12.15 -5.51 22.96
C ALA A 149 -12.58 -4.15 22.38
N GLU A 150 -12.02 -3.76 21.26
CA GLU A 150 -12.34 -2.50 20.56
C GLU A 150 -12.25 -2.67 19.04
N THR A 151 -12.82 -1.74 18.30
CA THR A 151 -12.67 -1.67 16.84
C THR A 151 -11.84 -0.45 16.50
N LEU A 152 -10.72 -0.68 15.86
CA LEU A 152 -9.80 0.36 15.41
C LEU A 152 -10.07 0.73 13.96
N HIS A 153 -10.04 2.01 13.67
CA HIS A 153 -10.18 2.55 12.32
C HIS A 153 -8.91 3.32 11.94
N ASP A 154 -8.34 2.96 10.80
CA ASP A 154 -7.17 3.63 10.26
C ASP A 154 -7.42 3.95 8.80
N TRP A 155 -6.86 5.04 8.33
CA TRP A 155 -6.90 5.39 6.93
C TRP A 155 -5.60 6.03 6.47
N GLY A 156 -5.35 5.92 5.18
CA GLY A 156 -4.20 6.56 4.57
C GLY A 156 -4.49 6.87 3.11
N VAL A 157 -3.86 7.92 2.62
CA VAL A 157 -3.97 8.36 1.23
C VAL A 157 -2.61 8.84 0.75
N TYR A 158 -2.31 8.58 -0.51
CA TYR A 158 -1.22 9.25 -1.18
C TYR A 158 -1.65 9.81 -2.54
N GLY A 159 -0.97 10.87 -2.95
CA GLY A 159 -1.02 11.40 -4.31
C GLY A 159 0.39 11.56 -4.86
N GLN A 160 0.62 11.13 -6.11
CA GLN A 160 1.89 11.23 -6.80
C GLN A 160 1.70 11.86 -8.17
N LEU A 161 2.46 12.92 -8.44
CA LEU A 161 2.55 13.56 -9.74
C LEU A 161 3.92 13.27 -10.36
N LEU A 162 3.95 12.81 -11.61
CA LEU A 162 5.17 12.65 -12.39
C LEU A 162 5.09 13.51 -13.64
N TRP A 163 6.16 14.23 -13.91
CA TRP A 163 6.32 15.05 -15.10
C TRP A 163 7.58 14.65 -15.86
N GLY A 164 7.38 13.96 -16.98
CA GLY A 164 8.43 13.70 -17.95
C GLY A 164 8.68 14.92 -18.83
N PHE A 165 9.48 15.87 -18.35
CA PHE A 165 9.68 17.18 -18.97
C PHE A 165 10.66 17.17 -20.15
N LYS A 166 11.55 16.19 -20.19
CA LYS A 166 12.56 16.01 -21.22
C LYS A 166 12.81 14.52 -21.42
N ARG A 167 13.18 14.11 -22.63
CA ARG A 167 13.59 12.73 -22.90
C ARG A 167 14.56 12.23 -21.84
N ARG A 168 14.21 11.08 -21.22
CA ARG A 168 14.94 10.40 -20.14
C ARG A 168 14.89 11.10 -18.76
N TRP A 169 14.25 12.26 -18.62
CA TRP A 169 14.18 12.97 -17.34
C TRP A 169 12.75 13.09 -16.85
N VAL A 170 12.54 12.67 -15.61
CA VAL A 170 11.24 12.73 -14.92
C VAL A 170 11.42 13.36 -13.56
N ALA A 171 10.69 14.45 -13.31
CA ALA A 171 10.50 15.01 -11.98
C ALA A 171 9.25 14.40 -11.35
N GLY A 172 9.29 14.10 -10.06
CA GLY A 172 8.17 13.56 -9.31
C GLY A 172 7.98 14.24 -7.97
N LEU A 173 6.72 14.29 -7.54
CA LEU A 173 6.34 14.72 -6.20
C LEU A 173 5.29 13.76 -5.67
N ARG A 174 5.51 13.21 -4.47
CA ARG A 174 4.56 12.36 -3.76
C ARG A 174 4.27 12.97 -2.39
N ALA A 175 3.00 13.08 -2.04
CA ALA A 175 2.53 13.45 -0.72
C ALA A 175 1.70 12.29 -0.16
N GLU A 176 1.89 11.99 1.12
CA GLU A 176 1.25 10.89 1.82
C GLU A 176 0.73 11.36 3.18
N PHE A 177 -0.43 10.88 3.56
CA PHE A 177 -0.97 11.08 4.89
C PHE A 177 -1.57 9.77 5.41
N ALA A 178 -1.38 9.48 6.69
CA ALA A 178 -2.01 8.37 7.38
C ALA A 178 -2.42 8.79 8.78
N SER A 179 -3.53 8.25 9.25
CA SER A 179 -4.11 8.54 10.56
C SER A 179 -4.86 7.32 11.09
N GLY A 180 -4.98 7.19 12.40
CA GLY A 180 -5.82 6.22 13.10
C GLY A 180 -6.66 6.90 14.16
N ASP A 181 -7.83 6.35 14.46
CA ASP A 181 -8.69 6.84 15.55
C ASP A 181 -8.01 6.70 16.91
N ASP A 182 -8.45 7.51 17.86
CA ASP A 182 -8.14 7.29 19.27
C ASP A 182 -8.56 5.89 19.69
N ALA A 183 -7.70 5.21 20.41
CA ALA A 183 -7.91 3.84 20.87
C ALA A 183 -7.65 3.77 22.38
N GLY A 184 -8.24 2.77 23.05
CA GLY A 184 -7.94 2.48 24.44
C GLY A 184 -6.46 2.11 24.68
N PHE A 185 -5.78 1.70 23.62
CA PHE A 185 -4.33 1.47 23.60
C PHE A 185 -3.65 2.48 22.67
N ASP A 186 -2.90 3.41 23.27
CA ASP A 186 -2.12 4.40 22.52
C ASP A 186 -0.91 3.75 21.86
N SER A 187 -0.92 3.75 20.54
CA SER A 187 0.16 3.20 19.70
C SER A 187 0.75 4.28 18.81
N PRO A 188 2.04 4.62 18.96
CA PRO A 188 2.70 5.62 18.12
C PRO A 188 2.74 5.20 16.64
N VAL A 189 2.46 3.93 16.31
CA VAL A 189 2.35 3.44 14.92
C VAL A 189 1.09 3.97 14.23
N ARG A 190 0.03 4.26 15.02
CA ARG A 190 -1.27 4.77 14.53
C ARG A 190 -1.36 6.29 14.55
N ALA A 191 -0.36 6.99 15.11
CA ALA A 191 -0.32 8.43 15.15
C ALA A 191 -0.29 9.04 13.73
N ASP A 192 -0.84 10.24 13.61
CA ASP A 192 -0.84 11.01 12.37
C ASP A 192 0.56 11.11 11.76
N ARG A 193 0.64 10.82 10.49
CA ARG A 193 1.87 10.87 9.72
C ARG A 193 1.68 11.56 8.39
N PHE A 194 2.52 12.54 8.10
CA PHE A 194 2.61 13.20 6.81
C PHE A 194 4.00 13.02 6.22
N ARG A 195 4.06 12.68 4.93
CA ARG A 195 5.33 12.61 4.19
C ARG A 195 5.23 13.34 2.88
N LEU A 196 6.29 14.07 2.54
CA LEU A 196 6.48 14.71 1.23
C LEU A 196 7.78 14.22 0.60
N SER A 197 7.70 13.73 -0.64
CA SER A 197 8.82 13.07 -1.32
C SER A 197 9.01 13.58 -2.74
N PRO A 198 9.73 14.72 -2.96
CA PRO A 198 10.20 15.10 -4.27
C PRO A 198 11.28 14.15 -4.77
N ASN A 199 11.29 13.87 -6.07
CA ASN A 199 12.30 13.03 -6.70
C ASN A 199 12.64 13.48 -8.12
N LEU A 200 13.86 13.14 -8.55
CA LEU A 200 14.33 13.31 -9.92
C LEU A 200 14.84 11.95 -10.43
N THR A 201 14.33 11.53 -11.56
CA THR A 201 14.71 10.26 -12.19
C THR A 201 15.33 10.52 -13.55
N PHE A 202 16.46 9.87 -13.82
CA PHE A 202 17.13 9.83 -15.10
C PHE A 202 17.20 8.39 -15.63
N TYR A 203 16.87 8.20 -16.89
CA TYR A 203 16.94 6.91 -17.59
C TYR A 203 18.11 6.92 -18.57
N PRO A 204 19.32 6.45 -18.18
CA PRO A 204 20.47 6.34 -19.08
C PRO A 204 20.14 5.52 -20.33
N THR A 205 19.42 4.41 -20.13
CA THR A 205 18.92 3.51 -21.16
C THR A 205 17.49 3.09 -20.83
N GLU A 206 16.82 2.33 -21.71
CA GLU A 206 15.53 1.69 -21.41
C GLU A 206 15.64 0.60 -20.32
N TYR A 207 16.86 0.09 -20.06
CA TYR A 207 17.14 -0.96 -19.08
C TYR A 207 17.74 -0.44 -17.77
N SER A 208 17.90 0.87 -17.63
CA SER A 208 18.55 1.43 -16.44
C SER A 208 17.87 2.72 -15.97
N LYS A 209 17.82 2.88 -14.65
CA LYS A 209 17.21 4.03 -13.97
C LYS A 209 18.12 4.48 -12.82
N LEU A 210 18.33 5.78 -12.74
CA LEU A 210 18.93 6.49 -11.61
C LEU A 210 17.84 7.39 -11.01
N ARG A 211 17.61 7.30 -9.70
CA ARG A 211 16.66 8.17 -8.99
C ARG A 211 17.31 8.75 -7.75
N LEU A 212 17.13 10.04 -7.57
CA LEU A 212 17.42 10.74 -6.34
C LEU A 212 16.10 11.19 -5.73
N GLN A 213 15.86 10.89 -4.46
CA GLN A 213 14.63 11.22 -3.74
C GLN A 213 14.98 11.75 -2.36
N TYR A 214 14.38 12.87 -2.00
CA TYR A 214 14.38 13.40 -0.65
C TYR A 214 13.02 13.10 0.00
N ASN A 215 13.01 12.79 1.30
CA ASN A 215 11.81 12.62 2.07
C ASN A 215 11.83 13.57 3.27
N TYR A 216 10.75 14.31 3.41
CA TYR A 216 10.34 14.99 4.64
C TYR A 216 9.25 14.14 5.28
N ASP A 217 9.44 13.63 6.48
CA ASP A 217 8.54 12.74 7.19
C ASP A 217 8.24 13.34 8.56
N ASN A 218 6.99 13.69 8.82
CA ASN A 218 6.52 14.21 10.10
C ASN A 218 5.57 13.19 10.73
N ARG A 219 5.86 12.78 11.96
CA ARG A 219 5.04 11.87 12.74
C ARG A 219 4.64 12.55 14.03
N HIS A 220 3.35 12.60 14.29
CA HIS A 220 2.84 13.14 15.52
C HIS A 220 3.42 12.36 16.72
N GLY A 221 3.92 13.06 17.72
CA GLY A 221 4.56 12.45 18.92
C GLY A 221 5.98 11.93 18.73
N ALA A 222 6.46 11.68 17.49
CA ALA A 222 7.82 11.19 17.23
C ALA A 222 8.74 12.22 16.57
N GLY A 223 8.15 13.33 16.04
CA GLY A 223 8.90 14.41 15.41
C GLY A 223 9.10 14.27 13.92
N THR A 224 10.07 15.03 13.40
CA THR A 224 10.35 15.14 11.97
C THR A 224 11.63 14.42 11.61
N ASP A 225 11.60 13.65 10.52
CA ASP A 225 12.75 12.97 9.95
C ASP A 225 13.02 13.44 8.51
N HIS A 226 14.29 13.44 8.11
CA HIS A 226 14.76 13.83 6.78
C HIS A 226 15.65 12.74 6.22
N SER A 227 15.34 12.23 5.04
CA SER A 227 16.16 11.21 4.40
C SER A 227 16.40 11.51 2.92
N LEU A 228 17.59 11.14 2.45
CA LEU A 228 18.01 11.22 1.06
C LEU A 228 18.30 9.82 0.54
N TRP A 229 17.67 9.46 -0.58
CA TRP A 229 17.80 8.15 -1.20
C TRP A 229 18.33 8.27 -2.61
N ALA A 230 19.36 7.46 -2.94
CA ALA A 230 19.84 7.24 -4.29
C ALA A 230 19.54 5.80 -4.69
N GLN A 231 18.83 5.62 -5.80
CA GLN A 231 18.47 4.31 -6.35
C GLN A 231 19.12 4.14 -7.72
N LEU A 232 19.79 3.01 -7.91
CA LEU A 232 20.24 2.51 -9.20
C LEU A 232 19.49 1.22 -9.50
N GLU A 233 18.89 1.12 -10.70
CA GLU A 233 18.16 -0.06 -11.13
C GLU A 233 18.60 -0.47 -12.52
N PHE A 234 18.87 -1.76 -12.71
CA PHE A 234 19.16 -2.38 -14.00
C PHE A 234 18.21 -3.54 -14.21
N MET A 235 17.69 -3.66 -15.43
CA MET A 235 16.93 -4.83 -15.88
C MET A 235 17.82 -5.69 -16.77
N LEU A 236 17.92 -6.97 -16.45
CA LEU A 236 18.64 -7.96 -17.23
C LEU A 236 17.60 -8.96 -17.79
N GLY A 237 17.65 -9.23 -19.08
CA GLY A 237 16.78 -10.19 -19.74
C GLY A 237 15.97 -9.62 -20.90
N ALA A 238 15.07 -10.44 -21.46
CA ALA A 238 14.16 -10.00 -22.51
C ALA A 238 13.21 -8.92 -21.97
N HIS A 239 13.02 -7.86 -22.75
CA HIS A 239 12.11 -6.78 -22.42
C HIS A 239 10.69 -7.35 -22.23
N ALA A 240 10.18 -7.32 -21.01
CA ALA A 240 8.78 -7.64 -20.81
C ALA A 240 7.94 -6.59 -21.56
N ALA A 241 6.96 -7.03 -22.35
CA ALA A 241 6.02 -6.13 -23.00
C ALA A 241 5.43 -5.21 -21.93
N HIS A 242 5.51 -3.90 -22.16
CA HIS A 242 4.92 -2.93 -21.24
C HIS A 242 3.43 -3.27 -21.07
N LYS A 243 3.03 -3.67 -19.89
CA LYS A 243 1.63 -3.54 -19.49
C LYS A 243 1.37 -2.05 -19.33
N PHE A 244 0.44 -1.56 -20.11
CA PHE A 244 0.02 -0.15 -20.23
C PHE A 244 -0.34 0.50 -18.92
#